data_15e7f32e3a0a3911c15b171dfed13d26
#
_entry.id   15e7f32e3a0a3911c15b171dfed13d26
#
_cell.length_a   1.000
_cell.length_b   1.000
_cell.length_c   1.000
_cell.angle_alpha   90.00
_cell.angle_beta   90.00
_cell.angle_gamma   90.00
#
_symmetry.space_group_name_H-M   'P 1'
#
loop_
_entity.id
_entity.type
_entity.pdbx_description
1 polymer ?
#
loop_
_entity_poly.entity_id
_entity_poly.type
_entity_poly.pdbx_seq_one_letter_code
_entity_poly.pdbx_strand_id
1 'polypeptide(L)' 'MKIFNTKFKGLKVIKSKVHKDSRGYFKETFKKRLFKNENFIFGCASHSKKNVLRGMHIQKKFSQGKYVTVLKGEIL' A
#
# COMPACT_ATOMS: atom_id res chain seq x y z
N MET A 1 6.68 -2.04 11.59
CA MET A 1 5.66 -2.55 10.64
C MET A 1 5.33 -3.99 10.93
N LYS A 2 4.06 -4.33 10.84
CA LYS A 2 3.59 -5.70 11.01
C LYS A 2 2.81 -6.13 9.78
N ILE A 3 3.00 -7.40 9.37
CA ILE A 3 2.34 -7.98 8.20
C ILE A 3 1.28 -8.97 8.68
N PHE A 4 0.07 -8.82 8.18
CA PHE A 4 -1.04 -9.72 8.48
C PHE A 4 -1.51 -10.41 7.21
N ASN A 5 -1.66 -11.72 7.26
CA ASN A 5 -2.26 -12.47 6.17
C ASN A 5 -3.78 -12.25 6.14
N THR A 6 -4.37 -12.37 4.96
CA THR A 6 -5.82 -12.36 4.78
C THR A 6 -6.29 -13.75 4.34
N LYS A 7 -7.60 -13.90 4.20
CA LYS A 7 -8.18 -15.14 3.68
C LYS A 7 -7.79 -15.43 2.21
N PHE A 8 -7.31 -14.42 1.50
CA PHE A 8 -6.84 -14.59 0.12
C PHE A 8 -5.34 -14.76 0.11
N LYS A 9 -4.85 -15.85 -0.49
CA LYS A 9 -3.43 -16.11 -0.62
C LYS A 9 -2.75 -14.98 -1.38
N GLY A 10 -1.66 -14.47 -0.84
CA GLY A 10 -0.89 -13.40 -1.47
C GLY A 10 -1.39 -12.00 -1.20
N LEU A 11 -2.60 -11.85 -0.65
CA LEU A 11 -3.12 -10.55 -0.24
C LEU A 11 -2.83 -10.32 1.24
N LYS A 12 -2.06 -9.29 1.53
CA LYS A 12 -1.61 -9.01 2.90
C LYS A 12 -1.95 -7.60 3.31
N VAL A 13 -2.16 -7.40 4.58
CA VAL A 13 -2.35 -6.08 5.18
C VAL A 13 -1.11 -5.76 6.02
N ILE A 14 -0.55 -4.58 5.81
CA ILE A 14 0.63 -4.13 6.52
C ILE A 14 0.25 -2.93 7.36
N LYS A 15 0.53 -3.01 8.66
CA LYS A 15 0.25 -1.93 9.60
C LYS A 15 1.56 -1.33 10.09
N SER A 16 1.64 -0.02 10.05
CA SER A 16 2.77 0.74 10.52
C SER A 16 2.40 1.50 11.78
N LYS A 17 3.34 1.58 12.73
CA LYS A 17 3.14 2.37 13.93
C LYS A 17 3.18 3.86 13.57
N VAL A 18 2.24 4.62 14.09
CA VAL A 18 2.19 6.07 13.90
C VAL A 18 2.80 6.74 15.13
N HIS A 19 3.79 7.59 14.90
CA HIS A 19 4.46 8.36 15.95
C HIS A 19 3.94 9.79 15.91
N LYS A 20 3.15 10.17 16.90
CA LYS A 20 2.55 11.52 16.97
C LYS A 20 3.33 12.42 17.92
N ASP A 21 3.44 13.68 17.57
CA ASP A 21 3.96 14.73 18.44
C ASP A 21 3.24 16.06 18.13
N SER A 22 3.71 17.15 18.72
CA SER A 22 3.07 18.47 18.54
C SER A 22 3.13 19.00 17.11
N ARG A 23 4.02 18.47 16.28
CA ARG A 23 4.19 18.89 14.89
C ARG A 23 3.29 18.11 13.91
N GLY A 24 2.71 16.98 14.36
CA GLY A 24 1.92 16.09 13.51
C GLY A 24 2.26 14.65 13.77
N TYR A 25 2.53 13.88 12.72
CA TYR A 25 2.88 12.47 12.87
C TYR A 25 3.95 12.04 11.88
N PHE A 26 4.58 10.93 12.23
CA PHE A 26 5.55 10.23 11.40
C PHE A 26 5.21 8.74 11.38
N LYS A 27 5.27 8.12 10.22
CA LYS A 27 5.18 6.67 10.10
C LYS A 27 5.99 6.17 8.91
N GLU A 28 6.48 4.96 9.01
CA GLU A 28 7.13 4.30 7.88
C GLU A 28 6.05 3.82 6.90
N THR A 29 6.24 4.08 5.62
CA THR A 29 5.31 3.64 4.58
C THR A 29 5.82 2.41 3.84
N PHE A 30 7.14 2.17 3.84
CA PHE A 30 7.75 1.04 3.15
C PHE A 30 9.05 0.66 3.83
N LYS A 31 9.32 -0.64 3.92
CA LYS A 31 10.56 -1.15 4.46
C LYS A 31 11.00 -2.37 3.65
N LYS A 32 12.06 -2.24 2.88
CA LYS A 32 12.53 -3.27 1.93
C LYS A 32 12.74 -4.62 2.60
N ARG A 33 13.29 -4.68 3.80
CA ARG A 33 13.61 -5.95 4.48
C ARG A 33 12.40 -6.84 4.76
N LEU A 34 11.18 -6.27 4.76
CA LEU A 34 9.95 -7.04 4.94
C LEU A 34 9.50 -7.72 3.65
N PHE A 35 10.11 -7.38 2.52
CA PHE A 35 9.74 -7.86 1.19
C PHE A 35 10.94 -8.47 0.49
N LYS A 36 11.56 -9.46 1.13
CA LYS A 36 12.83 -10.05 0.66
C LYS A 36 12.70 -10.71 -0.71
N ASN A 37 11.53 -11.23 -1.03
CA ASN A 37 11.29 -11.97 -2.27
C ASN A 37 10.66 -11.11 -3.36
N GLU A 38 10.39 -9.84 -3.08
CA GLU A 38 9.80 -8.92 -4.04
C GLU A 38 10.82 -7.87 -4.46
N ASN A 39 10.74 -7.49 -5.72
CA ASN A 39 11.59 -6.45 -6.29
C ASN A 39 10.72 -5.31 -6.79
N PHE A 40 10.54 -4.29 -5.95
CA PHE A 40 9.77 -3.10 -6.32
C PHE A 40 10.66 -2.15 -7.11
N ILE A 41 10.34 -1.96 -8.39
CA ILE A 41 11.21 -1.25 -9.32
C ILE A 41 10.76 0.18 -9.66
N PHE A 42 9.52 0.53 -9.34
CA PHE A 42 9.09 1.91 -9.50
C PHE A 42 7.90 2.19 -8.59
N GLY A 43 7.67 3.47 -8.31
CA GLY A 43 6.52 3.92 -7.56
C GLY A 43 5.79 5.01 -8.30
N CYS A 44 4.49 5.08 -8.10
CA CYS A 44 3.67 6.15 -8.62
C CYS A 44 2.60 6.53 -7.62
N ALA A 45 2.07 7.74 -7.77
CA ALA A 45 1.00 8.22 -6.92
C ALA A 45 -0.18 8.63 -7.78
N SER A 46 -1.38 8.44 -7.27
CA SER A 46 -2.59 8.92 -7.92
C SER A 46 -3.43 9.71 -6.94
N HIS A 47 -4.13 10.68 -7.47
CA HIS A 47 -5.10 11.46 -6.72
C HIS A 47 -6.45 11.34 -7.40
N SER A 48 -7.49 11.03 -6.64
CA SER A 48 -8.85 10.95 -7.16
C SER A 48 -9.71 12.03 -6.51
N LYS A 49 -10.46 12.74 -7.33
CA LYS A 49 -11.47 13.69 -6.86
C LYS A 49 -12.60 12.92 -6.21
N LYS A 50 -13.41 13.62 -5.41
CA LYS A 50 -14.58 13.05 -4.77
C LYS A 50 -15.49 12.34 -5.78
N ASN A 51 -16.03 11.18 -5.41
CA ASN A 51 -16.96 10.37 -6.21
C ASN A 51 -16.35 9.75 -7.47
N VAL A 52 -15.02 9.64 -7.55
CA VAL A 52 -14.36 8.92 -8.64
C VAL A 52 -14.23 7.45 -8.30
N LEU A 53 -14.64 6.59 -9.20
CA LEU A 53 -14.48 5.15 -9.11
C LEU A 53 -13.38 4.72 -10.08
N ARG A 54 -12.40 3.98 -9.57
CA ARG A 54 -11.34 3.35 -10.36
C ARG A 54 -11.32 1.87 -10.08
N GLY A 55 -11.27 1.09 -11.11
CA GLY A 55 -11.20 -0.36 -10.99
C GLY A 55 -12.43 -1.01 -11.62
N MET A 56 -12.55 -2.31 -11.58
CA MET A 56 -11.46 -3.26 -11.26
C MET A 56 -10.57 -3.46 -12.48
N HIS A 57 -9.25 -3.49 -12.29
CA HIS A 57 -8.30 -3.67 -13.39
C HIS A 57 -7.44 -4.91 -13.14
N ILE A 58 -7.18 -5.65 -14.21
CA ILE A 58 -6.28 -6.81 -14.17
C ILE A 58 -5.34 -6.78 -15.37
N GLN A 59 -4.10 -7.13 -15.14
CA GLN A 59 -3.08 -7.23 -16.18
C GLN A 59 -2.80 -8.70 -16.43
N LYS A 60 -3.18 -9.20 -17.60
CA LYS A 60 -3.05 -10.62 -17.94
C LYS A 60 -1.62 -11.01 -18.28
N LYS A 61 -0.88 -10.15 -18.99
CA LYS A 61 0.54 -10.36 -19.28
C LYS A 61 1.38 -9.55 -18.31
N PHE A 62 2.51 -10.12 -17.87
CA PHE A 62 3.42 -9.48 -16.92
C PHE A 62 2.67 -8.95 -15.69
N SER A 63 1.85 -9.84 -15.11
CA SER A 63 1.08 -9.48 -13.92
C SER A 63 2.01 -8.94 -12.83
N GLN A 64 1.55 -7.90 -12.13
CA GLN A 64 2.35 -7.17 -11.16
C GLN A 64 1.83 -7.36 -9.75
N GLY A 65 2.76 -7.56 -8.82
CA GLY A 65 2.48 -7.34 -7.43
C GLY A 65 2.40 -5.83 -7.16
N LYS A 66 1.54 -5.43 -6.24
CA LYS A 66 1.35 -4.03 -5.90
C LYS A 66 1.41 -3.81 -4.40
N TYR A 67 2.10 -2.76 -4.00
CA TYR A 67 2.12 -2.26 -2.63
C TYR A 67 1.39 -0.92 -2.63
N VAL A 68 0.25 -0.87 -1.95
CA VAL A 68 -0.63 0.30 -1.98
C VAL A 68 -0.66 0.95 -0.61
N THR A 69 -0.47 2.26 -0.57
CA THR A 69 -0.57 3.06 0.66
C THR A 69 -1.50 4.24 0.42
N VAL A 70 -2.44 4.44 1.33
CA VAL A 70 -3.29 5.63 1.31
C VAL A 70 -2.65 6.68 2.22
N LEU A 71 -2.24 7.79 1.64
CA LEU A 71 -1.60 8.88 2.38
C LEU A 71 -2.62 9.86 2.96
N LYS A 72 -3.74 10.03 2.28
CA LYS A 72 -4.82 10.92 2.72
C LYS A 72 -6.15 10.37 2.24
N GLY A 73 -7.16 10.38 3.09
CA GLY A 73 -8.49 9.86 2.76
C GLY A 73 -8.65 8.38 3.06
N GLU A 74 -9.60 7.78 2.40
CA GLU A 74 -9.95 6.37 2.58
C GLU A 74 -10.25 5.71 1.25
N ILE A 75 -9.99 4.42 1.16
CA ILE A 75 -10.38 3.56 0.04
C ILE A 75 -11.12 2.34 0.57
N LEU A 76 -11.97 1.78 -0.26
CA LEU A 76 -12.64 0.52 0.04
C LEU A 76 -11.79 -0.67 -0.40
#